data_5da05ad2bf166cd7da52c8fa61a12cc5
#
_entry.id   5da05ad2bf166cd7da52c8fa61a12cc5
#
_cell.length_a   1.000
_cell.length_b   1.000
_cell.length_c   1.000
_cell.angle_alpha   90.00
_cell.angle_beta   90.00
_cell.angle_gamma   90.00
#
_symmetry.space_group_name_H-M   'P 1'
#
loop_
_entity.id
_entity.type
_entity.pdbx_description
1 polymer ?
#
loop_
_entity_poly.entity_id
_entity_poly.type
_entity_poly.pdbx_seq_one_letter_code
_entity_poly.pdbx_strand_id
1 'polypeptide(L)'
;MLEFKRCSKGMWDSTVPGIEFDQKGISNYAKMFTQLCETYPRGEKGQNDWESIVDKIKKDGEGKRYDCIIGVSGGTDSSYLLHIAKNIYGLRPLAVNLDNGWSSDIAVKNIKKVTESLKIDLETYVIDYEEIKDLLRAYMFAGLPWIDLPTDLAIKSIMFRVSRKEGIKYILRGNDFRSEGFQPQEWTYGDGKQLLHIHKLFGRTKLSTFPNYTITDIITNAFISKIKSYFPFYYLDYSKQEAQKFLIDNFGWEYYGGHHHENLFTKFAISYWLYEKFGIDKRIITLSAQVMSGAIGYNEAVEALNKKPYNSSKLDEELNFVLKKLDISKEEFSKLMLSKNKSYIDYPSYSPLLKKFAKPSMWFLKKVYPYKPISFFQMEMRGK
;
A
#
# COMPACT_ATOMS: atom_id res chain seq x y z
N MET A 1 -29.11 -2.99 16.66
CA MET A 1 -28.26 -2.60 15.51
C MET A 1 -27.83 -1.17 15.75
N LEU A 2 -26.54 -0.87 15.66
CA LEU A 2 -26.07 0.51 15.69
C LEU A 2 -26.66 1.24 14.48
N GLU A 3 -27.22 2.43 14.69
CA GLU A 3 -27.76 3.27 13.62
C GLU A 3 -26.62 3.57 12.59
N PHE A 4 -26.91 3.37 11.30
CA PHE A 4 -25.94 3.69 10.25
C PHE A 4 -25.70 5.20 10.25
N LYS A 5 -24.43 5.59 10.40
CA LYS A 5 -24.00 6.98 10.40
C LYS A 5 -22.82 7.17 9.47
N ARG A 6 -22.83 8.23 8.66
CA ARG A 6 -21.73 8.62 7.78
C ARG A 6 -21.14 9.96 8.20
N CYS A 7 -19.84 10.11 8.02
CA CYS A 7 -19.11 11.34 8.32
C CYS A 7 -19.62 12.50 7.44
N SER A 8 -19.85 13.67 8.07
CA SER A 8 -20.29 14.86 7.35
C SER A 8 -19.20 15.47 6.43
N LYS A 9 -17.94 15.03 6.50
CA LYS A 9 -16.81 15.54 5.74
C LYS A 9 -16.26 14.55 4.70
N GLY A 10 -16.64 13.27 4.77
CA GLY A 10 -16.15 12.22 3.87
C GLY A 10 -17.03 10.99 3.90
N MET A 11 -16.62 9.92 3.24
CA MET A 11 -17.44 8.72 3.10
C MET A 11 -17.32 7.73 4.27
N TRP A 12 -16.41 7.96 5.24
CA TRP A 12 -16.28 7.09 6.42
C TRP A 12 -17.63 6.94 7.14
N ASP A 13 -18.01 5.72 7.43
CA ASP A 13 -19.27 5.39 8.09
C ASP A 13 -19.09 4.38 9.24
N SER A 14 -20.19 4.01 9.88
CA SER A 14 -20.23 3.11 11.04
C SER A 14 -19.62 1.72 10.80
N THR A 15 -19.32 1.34 9.58
CA THR A 15 -18.65 0.07 9.25
C THR A 15 -17.14 0.13 9.43
N VAL A 16 -16.57 1.36 9.53
CA VAL A 16 -15.11 1.54 9.66
C VAL A 16 -14.69 1.26 11.11
N PRO A 17 -13.72 0.36 11.34
CA PRO A 17 -13.28 0.01 12.70
C PRO A 17 -12.78 1.20 13.51
N GLY A 18 -13.26 1.30 14.75
CA GLY A 18 -12.85 2.36 15.68
C GLY A 18 -13.25 3.76 15.25
N ILE A 19 -14.27 3.88 14.41
CA ILE A 19 -14.82 5.18 14.04
C ILE A 19 -15.63 5.77 15.20
N GLU A 20 -15.44 7.06 15.43
CA GLU A 20 -16.18 7.87 16.39
C GLU A 20 -16.60 9.16 15.70
N PHE A 21 -17.78 9.67 16.06
CA PHE A 21 -18.32 10.91 15.50
C PHE A 21 -18.53 11.93 16.60
N ASP A 22 -18.18 13.18 16.34
CA ASP A 22 -18.51 14.27 17.24
C ASP A 22 -19.97 14.76 17.05
N GLN A 23 -20.35 15.79 17.82
CA GLN A 23 -21.70 16.37 17.78
C GLN A 23 -22.08 16.93 16.39
N LYS A 24 -21.09 17.31 15.57
CA LYS A 24 -21.27 17.80 14.19
C LYS A 24 -21.27 16.67 13.15
N GLY A 25 -21.18 15.41 13.58
CA GLY A 25 -21.08 14.26 12.71
C GLY A 25 -19.72 14.11 12.00
N ILE A 26 -18.68 14.80 12.47
CA ILE A 26 -17.34 14.69 11.92
C ILE A 26 -16.63 13.49 12.56
N SER A 27 -16.10 12.58 11.73
CA SER A 27 -15.42 11.40 12.24
C SER A 27 -13.99 11.73 12.74
N ASN A 28 -13.51 10.89 13.67
CA ASN A 28 -12.10 10.92 14.10
C ASN A 28 -11.13 10.68 12.93
N TYR A 29 -11.53 9.91 11.90
CA TYR A 29 -10.76 9.74 10.66
C TYR A 29 -10.62 11.04 9.87
N ALA A 30 -11.69 11.83 9.76
CA ALA A 30 -11.63 13.15 9.13
C ALA A 30 -10.72 14.11 9.89
N LYS A 31 -10.77 14.08 11.24
CA LYS A 31 -9.85 14.88 12.09
C LYS A 31 -8.39 14.46 11.89
N MET A 32 -8.12 13.15 11.81
CA MET A 32 -6.79 12.64 11.52
C MET A 32 -6.29 13.10 10.15
N PHE A 33 -7.15 13.07 9.13
CA PHE A 33 -6.81 13.57 7.79
C PHE A 33 -6.41 15.05 7.83
N THR A 34 -7.20 15.89 8.52
CA THR A 34 -6.87 17.31 8.70
C THR A 34 -5.53 17.51 9.40
N GLN A 35 -5.27 16.77 10.48
CA GLN A 35 -3.99 16.84 11.20
C GLN A 35 -2.80 16.43 10.32
N LEU A 36 -3.00 15.51 9.40
CA LEU A 36 -1.96 15.11 8.45
C LEU A 36 -1.72 16.20 7.40
N CYS A 37 -2.76 16.87 6.92
CA CYS A 37 -2.60 18.03 6.04
C CYS A 37 -1.82 19.18 6.72
N GLU A 38 -2.04 19.40 8.01
CA GLU A 38 -1.27 20.37 8.81
C GLU A 38 0.19 19.93 9.01
N THR A 39 0.42 18.62 9.20
CA THR A 39 1.77 18.06 9.38
C THR A 39 2.58 18.07 8.09
N TYR A 40 1.93 17.87 6.97
CA TYR A 40 2.51 17.85 5.62
C TYR A 40 1.80 18.88 4.73
N PRO A 41 2.07 20.16 4.94
CA PRO A 41 1.45 21.20 4.12
C PRO A 41 1.93 21.09 2.68
N ARG A 42 1.04 21.38 1.71
CA ARG A 42 1.38 21.57 0.30
C ARG A 42 1.71 23.03 0.00
N GLY A 43 1.97 23.33 -1.26
CA GLY A 43 2.38 24.65 -1.73
C GLY A 43 3.83 24.96 -1.37
N GLU A 44 4.19 26.23 -1.26
CA GLU A 44 5.58 26.69 -1.07
C GLU A 44 6.29 26.05 0.12
N LYS A 45 5.61 25.92 1.25
CA LYS A 45 6.21 25.27 2.44
C LYS A 45 6.50 23.79 2.20
N GLY A 46 5.57 23.06 1.63
CA GLY A 46 5.79 21.64 1.30
C GLY A 46 6.91 21.46 0.29
N GLN A 47 6.94 22.31 -0.73
CA GLN A 47 8.00 22.34 -1.73
C GLN A 47 9.38 22.54 -1.09
N ASN A 48 9.53 23.56 -0.24
CA ASN A 48 10.79 23.87 0.46
C ASN A 48 11.23 22.72 1.39
N ASP A 49 10.27 22.13 2.12
CA ASP A 49 10.54 20.98 3.00
C ASP A 49 11.03 19.77 2.18
N TRP A 50 10.42 19.53 1.01
CA TRP A 50 10.84 18.44 0.12
C TRP A 50 12.20 18.71 -0.52
N GLU A 51 12.47 19.92 -1.00
CA GLU A 51 13.75 20.30 -1.58
C GLU A 51 14.91 20.12 -0.59
N SER A 52 14.71 20.48 0.68
CA SER A 52 15.69 20.22 1.74
C SER A 52 15.99 18.70 1.91
N ILE A 53 14.98 17.84 1.72
CA ILE A 53 15.16 16.40 1.74
C ILE A 53 15.94 15.93 0.51
N VAL A 54 15.61 16.46 -0.68
CA VAL A 54 16.30 16.16 -1.94
C VAL A 54 17.78 16.53 -1.86
N ASP A 55 18.12 17.70 -1.35
CA ASP A 55 19.51 18.14 -1.18
C ASP A 55 20.31 17.15 -0.30
N LYS A 56 19.66 16.67 0.77
CA LYS A 56 20.26 15.66 1.62
C LYS A 56 20.44 14.33 0.90
N ILE A 57 19.46 13.91 0.09
CA ILE A 57 19.55 12.68 -0.73
C ILE A 57 20.73 12.79 -1.71
N LYS A 58 20.85 13.91 -2.42
CA LYS A 58 21.94 14.19 -3.36
C LYS A 58 23.30 14.14 -2.67
N LYS A 59 23.43 14.85 -1.55
CA LYS A 59 24.67 14.88 -0.76
C LYS A 59 25.10 13.49 -0.28
N ASP A 60 24.18 12.69 0.25
CA ASP A 60 24.46 11.32 0.71
C ASP A 60 24.71 10.34 -0.46
N GLY A 61 24.31 10.72 -1.68
CA GLY A 61 24.49 10.00 -2.93
C GLY A 61 25.77 10.37 -3.71
N GLU A 62 26.54 11.37 -3.27
CA GLU A 62 27.78 11.78 -3.95
C GLU A 62 28.73 10.59 -4.10
N GLY A 63 29.30 10.43 -5.31
CA GLY A 63 30.19 9.31 -5.66
C GLY A 63 29.52 7.95 -5.82
N LYS A 64 28.19 7.83 -5.63
CA LYS A 64 27.44 6.58 -5.82
C LYS A 64 26.76 6.54 -7.20
N ARG A 65 26.40 5.35 -7.63
CA ARG A 65 25.64 5.13 -8.87
C ARG A 65 24.21 5.64 -8.76
N TYR A 66 23.56 5.45 -7.59
CA TYR A 66 22.19 5.81 -7.34
C TYR A 66 22.03 6.64 -6.05
N ASP A 67 21.06 7.54 -6.03
CA ASP A 67 20.71 8.37 -4.89
C ASP A 67 19.62 7.76 -4.04
N CYS A 68 18.66 7.11 -4.70
CA CYS A 68 17.47 6.54 -4.06
C CYS A 68 16.95 5.32 -4.82
N ILE A 69 16.06 4.57 -4.15
CA ILE A 69 15.26 3.49 -4.76
C ILE A 69 13.82 3.95 -4.87
N ILE A 70 13.17 3.58 -5.98
CA ILE A 70 11.73 3.74 -6.19
C ILE A 70 11.14 2.38 -6.57
N GLY A 71 10.18 1.91 -5.77
CA GLY A 71 9.40 0.72 -6.10
C GLY A 71 8.41 1.03 -7.23
N VAL A 72 8.39 0.18 -8.25
CA VAL A 72 7.53 0.38 -9.43
C VAL A 72 6.59 -0.80 -9.63
N SER A 73 5.31 -0.49 -9.76
CA SER A 73 4.23 -1.46 -10.05
C SER A 73 3.63 -1.29 -11.45
N GLY A 74 4.06 -0.28 -12.20
CA GLY A 74 3.40 0.14 -13.45
C GLY A 74 2.14 1.01 -13.22
N GLY A 75 1.81 1.26 -11.96
CA GLY A 75 0.75 2.16 -11.55
C GLY A 75 1.09 3.63 -11.73
N THR A 76 0.08 4.50 -11.66
CA THR A 76 0.22 5.95 -11.88
C THR A 76 1.26 6.57 -10.95
N ASP A 77 1.10 6.34 -9.64
CA ASP A 77 1.84 7.04 -8.60
C ASP A 77 3.34 6.72 -8.67
N SER A 78 3.68 5.42 -8.81
CA SER A 78 5.08 4.98 -8.92
C SER A 78 5.74 5.42 -10.23
N SER A 79 5.00 5.38 -11.34
CA SER A 79 5.49 5.80 -12.66
C SER A 79 5.73 7.32 -12.69
N TYR A 80 4.80 8.11 -12.15
CA TYR A 80 4.96 9.56 -12.08
C TYR A 80 6.07 9.97 -11.12
N LEU A 81 6.26 9.24 -10.02
CA LEU A 81 7.36 9.48 -9.09
C LEU A 81 8.74 9.29 -9.74
N LEU A 82 8.90 8.34 -10.66
CA LEU A 82 10.15 8.20 -11.42
C LEU A 82 10.47 9.48 -12.21
N HIS A 83 9.46 10.05 -12.89
CA HIS A 83 9.59 11.31 -13.62
C HIS A 83 9.98 12.47 -12.68
N ILE A 84 9.25 12.63 -11.59
CA ILE A 84 9.51 13.69 -10.60
C ILE A 84 10.93 13.57 -10.04
N ALA A 85 11.34 12.38 -9.61
CA ALA A 85 12.65 12.17 -9.03
C ALA A 85 13.78 12.50 -10.04
N LYS A 86 13.66 12.04 -11.27
CA LYS A 86 14.74 12.20 -12.27
C LYS A 86 14.70 13.55 -12.97
N ASN A 87 13.56 13.92 -13.56
CA ASN A 87 13.52 15.07 -14.46
C ASN A 87 13.29 16.39 -13.73
N ILE A 88 12.56 16.37 -12.59
CA ILE A 88 12.31 17.59 -11.82
C ILE A 88 13.42 17.83 -10.80
N TYR A 89 13.77 16.79 -10.03
CA TYR A 89 14.77 16.94 -8.96
C TYR A 89 16.17 16.49 -9.33
N GLY A 90 16.41 15.93 -10.51
CA GLY A 90 17.73 15.50 -10.96
C GLY A 90 18.35 14.40 -10.10
N LEU A 91 17.54 13.58 -9.43
CA LEU A 91 18.00 12.40 -8.69
C LEU A 91 18.32 11.26 -9.66
N ARG A 92 19.17 10.34 -9.21
CA ARG A 92 19.53 9.10 -9.91
C ARG A 92 18.84 7.92 -9.25
N PRO A 93 17.53 7.66 -9.54
CA PRO A 93 16.82 6.56 -8.94
C PRO A 93 17.21 5.20 -9.56
N LEU A 94 17.22 4.14 -8.73
CA LEU A 94 17.10 2.77 -9.16
C LEU A 94 15.66 2.35 -9.04
N ALA A 95 15.01 1.97 -10.15
CA ALA A 95 13.68 1.41 -10.14
C ALA A 95 13.75 -0.07 -9.70
N VAL A 96 12.87 -0.46 -8.77
CA VAL A 96 12.79 -1.84 -8.27
C VAL A 96 11.38 -2.37 -8.45
N ASN A 97 11.25 -3.46 -9.18
CA ASN A 97 9.97 -4.16 -9.38
C ASN A 97 9.99 -5.52 -8.68
N LEU A 98 8.86 -5.90 -8.07
CA LEU A 98 8.60 -7.28 -7.63
C LEU A 98 7.66 -7.94 -8.62
N ASP A 99 8.14 -8.96 -9.31
CA ASP A 99 7.28 -9.84 -10.11
C ASP A 99 6.85 -11.03 -9.25
N ASN A 100 5.58 -11.04 -8.91
CA ASN A 100 4.91 -12.11 -8.16
C ASN A 100 3.99 -12.97 -9.06
N GLY A 101 4.09 -12.81 -10.37
CA GLY A 101 3.27 -13.52 -11.34
C GLY A 101 1.82 -13.02 -11.47
N TRP A 102 1.45 -11.91 -10.80
CA TRP A 102 0.08 -11.36 -10.81
C TRP A 102 -0.02 -9.97 -11.47
N SER A 103 1.09 -9.41 -11.93
CA SER A 103 1.07 -8.15 -12.67
C SER A 103 0.29 -8.28 -13.97
N SER A 104 -0.53 -7.28 -14.30
CA SER A 104 -1.22 -7.22 -15.59
C SER A 104 -0.22 -6.93 -16.71
N ASP A 105 -0.49 -7.39 -17.93
CA ASP A 105 0.35 -7.11 -19.11
C ASP A 105 0.54 -5.59 -19.33
N ILE A 106 -0.51 -4.81 -19.06
CA ILE A 106 -0.46 -3.35 -19.15
C ILE A 106 0.53 -2.79 -18.13
N ALA A 107 0.50 -3.27 -16.89
CA ALA A 107 1.41 -2.81 -15.85
C ALA A 107 2.88 -3.11 -16.20
N VAL A 108 3.16 -4.31 -16.69
CA VAL A 108 4.52 -4.72 -17.14
C VAL A 108 5.00 -3.82 -18.30
N LYS A 109 4.14 -3.57 -19.29
CA LYS A 109 4.45 -2.66 -20.41
C LYS A 109 4.69 -1.23 -19.93
N ASN A 110 3.90 -0.75 -18.96
CA ASN A 110 4.05 0.59 -18.39
C ASN A 110 5.39 0.76 -17.68
N ILE A 111 5.81 -0.23 -16.86
CA ILE A 111 7.14 -0.20 -16.21
C ILE A 111 8.21 -0.03 -17.26
N LYS A 112 8.20 -0.87 -18.31
CA LYS A 112 9.19 -0.83 -19.39
C LYS A 112 9.21 0.53 -20.08
N LYS A 113 8.04 1.01 -20.56
CA LYS A 113 7.93 2.28 -21.28
C LYS A 113 8.49 3.45 -20.47
N VAL A 114 8.13 3.56 -19.20
CA VAL A 114 8.55 4.68 -18.34
C VAL A 114 10.03 4.60 -18.00
N THR A 115 10.54 3.42 -17.63
CA THR A 115 11.96 3.26 -17.26
C THR A 115 12.89 3.46 -18.47
N GLU A 116 12.54 2.95 -19.66
CA GLU A 116 13.30 3.15 -20.90
C GLU A 116 13.29 4.64 -21.33
N SER A 117 12.11 5.28 -21.36
CA SER A 117 11.99 6.69 -21.73
C SER A 117 12.78 7.60 -20.81
N LEU A 118 12.77 7.30 -19.52
CA LEU A 118 13.53 8.04 -18.52
C LEU A 118 14.99 7.60 -18.41
N LYS A 119 15.42 6.53 -19.11
CA LYS A 119 16.77 5.94 -18.98
C LYS A 119 17.11 5.67 -17.50
N ILE A 120 16.21 5.00 -16.78
CA ILE A 120 16.36 4.59 -15.39
C ILE A 120 16.63 3.10 -15.36
N ASP A 121 17.66 2.69 -14.61
CA ASP A 121 17.97 1.28 -14.39
C ASP A 121 16.84 0.61 -13.62
N LEU A 122 16.44 -0.58 -14.07
CA LEU A 122 15.39 -1.40 -13.48
C LEU A 122 15.97 -2.71 -12.95
N GLU A 123 15.78 -2.98 -11.66
CA GLU A 123 16.01 -4.29 -11.05
C GLU A 123 14.68 -4.98 -10.79
N THR A 124 14.44 -6.11 -11.45
CA THR A 124 13.24 -6.92 -11.23
C THR A 124 13.59 -8.14 -10.39
N TYR A 125 12.96 -8.25 -9.23
CA TYR A 125 13.04 -9.46 -8.41
C TYR A 125 11.85 -10.36 -8.74
N VAL A 126 12.14 -11.53 -9.30
CA VAL A 126 11.14 -12.56 -9.57
C VAL A 126 11.03 -13.45 -8.35
N ILE A 127 9.84 -13.48 -7.74
CA ILE A 127 9.56 -14.35 -6.59
C ILE A 127 9.27 -15.77 -7.07
N ASP A 128 9.63 -16.77 -6.28
CA ASP A 128 9.21 -18.15 -6.56
C ASP A 128 7.68 -18.24 -6.58
N TYR A 129 7.14 -18.59 -7.76
CA TYR A 129 5.69 -18.57 -7.96
C TYR A 129 4.96 -19.60 -7.09
N GLU A 130 5.52 -20.75 -6.85
CA GLU A 130 4.90 -21.78 -6.00
C GLU A 130 4.87 -21.35 -4.53
N GLU A 131 5.90 -20.67 -4.05
CA GLU A 131 5.93 -20.13 -2.68
C GLU A 131 4.89 -19.00 -2.49
N ILE A 132 4.82 -18.03 -3.40
CA ILE A 132 3.84 -16.93 -3.29
C ILE A 132 2.41 -17.43 -3.50
N LYS A 133 2.17 -18.32 -4.46
CA LYS A 133 0.87 -18.96 -4.71
C LYS A 133 0.36 -19.64 -3.44
N ASP A 134 1.20 -20.45 -2.81
CA ASP A 134 0.85 -21.19 -1.59
C ASP A 134 0.57 -20.23 -0.42
N LEU A 135 1.33 -19.17 -0.27
CA LEU A 135 1.10 -18.15 0.74
C LEU A 135 -0.23 -17.41 0.54
N LEU A 136 -0.52 -16.96 -0.67
CA LEU A 136 -1.79 -16.28 -0.99
C LEU A 136 -2.99 -17.21 -0.71
N ARG A 137 -2.85 -18.48 -1.13
CA ARG A 137 -3.81 -19.51 -0.81
C ARG A 137 -3.95 -19.72 0.71
N ALA A 138 -2.86 -19.87 1.45
CA ALA A 138 -2.86 -20.05 2.89
C ALA A 138 -3.57 -18.90 3.62
N TYR A 139 -3.40 -17.66 3.16
CA TYR A 139 -4.10 -16.49 3.70
C TYR A 139 -5.61 -16.51 3.45
N MET A 140 -6.06 -17.00 2.29
CA MET A 140 -7.49 -17.23 2.04
C MET A 140 -8.06 -18.29 2.99
N PHE A 141 -7.35 -19.41 3.21
CA PHE A 141 -7.75 -20.46 4.15
C PHE A 141 -7.69 -20.01 5.61
N ALA A 142 -6.82 -19.08 5.94
CA ALA A 142 -6.80 -18.44 7.26
C ALA A 142 -8.03 -17.56 7.53
N GLY A 143 -8.84 -17.24 6.51
CA GLY A 143 -10.06 -16.45 6.65
C GLY A 143 -9.81 -15.00 7.07
N LEU A 144 -8.67 -14.42 6.67
CA LEU A 144 -8.29 -13.05 6.97
C LEU A 144 -8.83 -12.06 5.93
N PRO A 145 -9.09 -10.79 6.31
CA PRO A 145 -9.52 -9.79 5.35
C PRO A 145 -8.43 -9.47 4.32
N TRP A 146 -7.18 -9.23 4.74
CA TRP A 146 -6.10 -8.88 3.83
C TRP A 146 -5.31 -10.10 3.38
N ILE A 147 -5.75 -10.70 2.29
CA ILE A 147 -5.13 -11.92 1.74
C ILE A 147 -3.87 -11.64 0.90
N ASP A 148 -3.60 -10.40 0.53
CA ASP A 148 -2.43 -10.01 -0.26
C ASP A 148 -1.24 -9.53 0.61
N LEU A 149 -1.30 -9.78 1.92
CA LEU A 149 -0.21 -9.45 2.84
C LEU A 149 1.13 -10.09 2.44
N PRO A 150 1.20 -11.33 1.92
CA PRO A 150 2.47 -11.89 1.47
C PRO A 150 3.18 -11.01 0.43
N THR A 151 2.45 -10.46 -0.54
CA THR A 151 2.99 -9.53 -1.54
C THR A 151 3.54 -8.26 -0.89
N ASP A 152 2.79 -7.65 0.04
CA ASP A 152 3.22 -6.44 0.75
C ASP A 152 4.53 -6.64 1.53
N LEU A 153 4.65 -7.78 2.21
CA LEU A 153 5.87 -8.13 2.97
C LEU A 153 7.06 -8.40 2.03
N ALA A 154 6.82 -9.07 0.91
CA ALA A 154 7.84 -9.34 -0.09
C ALA A 154 8.36 -8.03 -0.71
N ILE A 155 7.47 -7.13 -1.16
CA ILE A 155 7.84 -5.80 -1.68
C ILE A 155 8.71 -5.07 -0.65
N LYS A 156 8.24 -5.00 0.59
CA LYS A 156 8.97 -4.32 1.66
C LYS A 156 10.35 -4.93 1.88
N SER A 157 10.45 -6.25 1.94
CA SER A 157 11.72 -6.96 2.13
C SER A 157 12.69 -6.69 1.00
N ILE A 158 12.24 -6.78 -0.25
CA ILE A 158 13.08 -6.57 -1.45
C ILE A 158 13.57 -5.14 -1.53
N MET A 159 12.72 -4.16 -1.32
CA MET A 159 13.13 -2.75 -1.33
C MET A 159 14.29 -2.50 -0.36
N PHE A 160 14.23 -3.04 0.86
CA PHE A 160 15.31 -2.91 1.83
C PHE A 160 16.55 -3.77 1.49
N ARG A 161 16.37 -4.96 0.91
CA ARG A 161 17.50 -5.81 0.48
C ARG A 161 18.29 -5.14 -0.63
N VAL A 162 17.62 -4.64 -1.66
CA VAL A 162 18.26 -3.91 -2.77
C VAL A 162 18.91 -2.64 -2.25
N SER A 163 18.25 -1.90 -1.35
CA SER A 163 18.82 -0.72 -0.71
C SER A 163 20.16 -1.02 -0.01
N ARG A 164 20.24 -2.13 0.73
CA ARG A 164 21.49 -2.57 1.38
C ARG A 164 22.56 -3.02 0.37
N LYS A 165 22.16 -3.80 -0.63
CA LYS A 165 23.05 -4.30 -1.69
C LYS A 165 23.74 -3.17 -2.43
N GLU A 166 22.98 -2.14 -2.80
CA GLU A 166 23.47 -0.99 -3.57
C GLU A 166 24.03 0.14 -2.69
N GLY A 167 24.02 0.00 -1.37
CA GLY A 167 24.48 1.03 -0.43
C GLY A 167 23.63 2.31 -0.45
N ILE A 168 22.36 2.20 -0.87
CA ILE A 168 21.42 3.32 -0.97
C ILE A 168 20.72 3.53 0.38
N LYS A 169 20.62 4.75 0.84
CA LYS A 169 20.00 5.09 2.14
C LYS A 169 18.54 5.55 2.04
N TYR A 170 18.04 5.78 0.83
CA TYR A 170 16.74 6.42 0.64
C TYR A 170 15.82 5.60 -0.25
N ILE A 171 14.60 5.36 0.24
CA ILE A 171 13.52 4.73 -0.51
C ILE A 171 12.42 5.78 -0.67
N LEU A 172 12.07 6.11 -1.91
CA LEU A 172 10.96 6.98 -2.23
C LEU A 172 9.73 6.16 -2.61
N ARG A 173 8.58 6.53 -2.05
CA ARG A 173 7.30 5.84 -2.25
C ARG A 173 6.27 6.77 -2.83
N GLY A 174 5.52 6.31 -3.84
CA GLY A 174 4.51 7.10 -4.54
C GLY A 174 3.17 7.24 -3.81
N ASN A 175 3.00 6.62 -2.63
CA ASN A 175 1.74 6.74 -1.90
C ASN A 175 1.44 8.20 -1.50
N ASP A 176 0.17 8.59 -1.66
CA ASP A 176 -0.35 9.88 -1.19
C ASP A 176 -1.61 9.69 -0.35
N PHE A 177 -1.59 10.16 0.90
CA PHE A 177 -2.73 10.00 1.78
C PHE A 177 -3.96 10.81 1.34
N ARG A 178 -3.76 11.85 0.53
CA ARG A 178 -4.85 12.67 0.03
C ARG A 178 -5.64 12.02 -1.10
N SER A 179 -5.00 11.10 -1.82
CA SER A 179 -5.63 10.34 -2.90
C SER A 179 -6.05 8.92 -2.50
N GLU A 180 -5.35 8.29 -1.54
CA GLU A 180 -5.55 6.89 -1.17
C GLU A 180 -6.18 6.69 0.22
N GLY A 181 -6.02 7.69 1.11
CA GLY A 181 -6.46 7.62 2.50
C GLY A 181 -5.63 6.65 3.35
N PHE A 182 -6.19 6.26 4.50
CA PHE A 182 -5.55 5.35 5.46
C PHE A 182 -6.44 4.19 5.82
N GLN A 183 -5.96 2.99 5.57
CA GLN A 183 -6.67 1.77 5.90
C GLN A 183 -6.66 1.54 7.42
N PRO A 184 -7.80 1.14 8.02
CA PRO A 184 -7.83 0.66 9.39
C PRO A 184 -6.91 -0.56 9.56
N GLN A 185 -6.23 -0.61 10.70
CA GLN A 185 -5.33 -1.71 11.02
C GLN A 185 -6.04 -3.07 11.02
N GLU A 186 -7.30 -3.09 11.43
CA GLU A 186 -8.16 -4.29 11.44
C GLU A 186 -8.36 -4.90 10.06
N TRP A 187 -8.28 -4.09 9.02
CA TRP A 187 -8.46 -4.56 7.63
C TRP A 187 -7.18 -5.08 7.00
N THR A 188 -6.02 -4.53 7.38
CA THR A 188 -4.78 -4.73 6.60
C THR A 188 -3.57 -5.17 7.42
N TYR A 189 -3.69 -5.27 8.77
CA TYR A 189 -2.54 -5.64 9.58
C TYR A 189 -2.09 -7.07 9.32
N GLY A 190 -0.79 -7.21 9.24
CA GLY A 190 -0.06 -8.46 9.31
C GLY A 190 1.44 -8.20 9.40
N ASP A 191 2.19 -9.22 9.74
CA ASP A 191 3.64 -9.17 9.88
C ASP A 191 4.30 -10.52 9.56
N GLY A 192 5.61 -10.53 9.46
CA GLY A 192 6.36 -11.71 9.07
C GLY A 192 6.25 -12.88 10.06
N LYS A 193 5.94 -12.64 11.33
CA LYS A 193 5.67 -13.71 12.31
C LYS A 193 4.32 -14.35 12.03
N GLN A 194 3.31 -13.54 11.78
CA GLN A 194 1.97 -14.02 11.41
C GLN A 194 2.01 -14.82 10.11
N LEU A 195 2.74 -14.33 9.10
CA LEU A 195 2.91 -15.02 7.82
C LEU A 195 3.44 -16.44 8.02
N LEU A 196 4.53 -16.60 8.76
CA LEU A 196 5.12 -17.91 9.02
C LEU A 196 4.17 -18.84 9.81
N HIS A 197 3.39 -18.28 10.74
CA HIS A 197 2.41 -19.06 11.49
C HIS A 197 1.25 -19.54 10.61
N ILE A 198 0.70 -18.66 9.76
CA ILE A 198 -0.36 -19.00 8.79
C ILE A 198 0.13 -20.04 7.78
N HIS A 199 1.34 -19.86 7.27
CA HIS A 199 1.94 -20.83 6.36
C HIS A 199 2.11 -22.21 7.04
N LYS A 200 2.54 -22.25 8.31
CA LYS A 200 2.64 -23.50 9.07
C LYS A 200 1.29 -24.24 9.20
N LEU A 201 0.17 -23.51 9.29
CA LEU A 201 -1.16 -24.09 9.46
C LEU A 201 -1.80 -24.50 8.12
N PHE A 202 -1.60 -23.73 7.07
CA PHE A 202 -2.37 -23.83 5.83
C PHE A 202 -1.51 -24.01 4.57
N GLY A 203 -0.20 -23.82 4.67
CA GLY A 203 0.75 -23.98 3.57
C GLY A 203 0.95 -25.44 3.20
N ARG A 204 1.29 -25.67 1.93
CA ARG A 204 1.55 -26.98 1.33
C ARG A 204 2.99 -27.10 0.82
N THR A 205 3.61 -25.97 0.49
CA THR A 205 4.95 -25.87 -0.10
C THR A 205 5.94 -25.37 0.93
N LYS A 206 7.17 -25.89 0.92
CA LYS A 206 8.23 -25.37 1.79
C LYS A 206 8.67 -24.00 1.30
N LEU A 207 8.70 -23.01 2.19
CA LEU A 207 9.30 -21.70 1.91
C LEU A 207 10.82 -21.79 2.00
N SER A 208 11.50 -21.56 0.90
CA SER A 208 12.98 -21.61 0.79
C SER A 208 13.58 -20.27 0.43
N THR A 209 12.91 -19.49 -0.44
CA THR A 209 13.41 -18.25 -1.02
C THR A 209 12.54 -17.04 -0.73
N PHE A 210 11.33 -17.25 -0.19
CA PHE A 210 10.37 -16.18 0.05
C PHE A 210 10.98 -15.03 0.89
N PRO A 211 10.95 -13.79 0.37
CA PRO A 211 11.57 -12.67 1.04
C PRO A 211 10.67 -12.12 2.16
N ASN A 212 10.55 -12.86 3.25
CA ASN A 212 9.78 -12.41 4.41
C ASN A 212 10.42 -11.16 5.06
N TYR A 213 9.62 -10.34 5.72
CA TYR A 213 10.05 -9.14 6.43
C TYR A 213 9.78 -9.29 7.93
N THR A 214 10.85 -9.41 8.71
CA THR A 214 10.79 -9.75 10.12
C THR A 214 11.21 -8.58 11.03
N ILE A 215 11.09 -8.76 12.34
CA ILE A 215 11.54 -7.75 13.32
C ILE A 215 13.06 -7.53 13.24
N THR A 216 13.83 -8.55 12.89
CA THR A 216 15.29 -8.43 12.70
C THR A 216 15.61 -7.53 11.50
N ASP A 217 14.83 -7.62 10.42
CA ASP A 217 14.96 -6.71 9.26
C ASP A 217 14.66 -5.27 9.67
N ILE A 218 13.62 -5.05 10.49
CA ILE A 218 13.28 -3.71 11.01
C ILE A 218 14.46 -3.14 11.78
N ILE A 219 15.02 -3.89 12.71
CA ILE A 219 16.16 -3.48 13.55
C ILE A 219 17.38 -3.18 12.69
N THR A 220 17.73 -4.08 11.76
CA THR A 220 18.89 -3.93 10.86
C THR A 220 18.74 -2.69 9.99
N ASN A 221 17.59 -2.50 9.38
CA ASN A 221 17.35 -1.34 8.51
C ASN A 221 17.37 -0.02 9.28
N ALA A 222 16.90 -0.06 10.52
CA ALA A 222 16.82 1.08 11.41
C ALA A 222 18.18 1.58 11.91
N PHE A 223 18.96 0.67 12.46
CA PHE A 223 20.14 1.01 13.25
C PHE A 223 21.44 0.81 12.49
N ILE A 224 21.51 -0.27 11.71
CA ILE A 224 22.75 -0.64 11.00
C ILE A 224 22.79 0.09 9.66
N SER A 225 21.79 -0.14 8.82
CA SER A 225 21.79 0.41 7.46
C SER A 225 21.27 1.85 7.39
N LYS A 226 20.55 2.31 8.42
CA LYS A 226 19.98 3.68 8.54
C LYS A 226 19.17 4.10 7.30
N ILE A 227 18.46 3.15 6.70
CA ILE A 227 17.66 3.38 5.50
C ILE A 227 16.40 4.17 5.89
N LYS A 228 16.08 5.21 5.12
CA LYS A 228 14.93 6.08 5.33
C LYS A 228 13.97 5.96 4.17
N SER A 229 12.67 5.93 4.46
CA SER A 229 11.61 5.99 3.46
C SER A 229 10.93 7.34 3.50
N TYR A 230 10.69 7.96 2.33
CA TYR A 230 9.95 9.20 2.19
C TYR A 230 8.79 9.03 1.22
N PHE A 231 7.77 9.89 1.39
CA PHE A 231 6.59 10.00 0.54
C PHE A 231 6.57 11.39 -0.11
N PRO A 232 7.16 11.56 -1.29
CA PRO A 232 7.26 12.89 -1.93
C PRO A 232 5.90 13.57 -2.10
N PHE A 233 4.86 12.83 -2.47
CA PHE A 233 3.51 13.36 -2.67
C PHE A 233 2.79 13.82 -1.39
N TYR A 234 3.37 13.59 -0.20
CA TYR A 234 2.89 14.22 1.03
C TYR A 234 3.20 15.71 1.06
N TYR A 235 4.28 16.12 0.40
CA TYR A 235 4.82 17.49 0.38
C TYR A 235 4.46 18.24 -0.89
N LEU A 236 4.46 17.53 -2.03
CA LEU A 236 4.28 18.10 -3.35
C LEU A 236 2.80 18.20 -3.71
N ASP A 237 2.46 19.20 -4.51
CA ASP A 237 1.17 19.25 -5.16
C ASP A 237 1.09 18.10 -6.18
N TYR A 238 0.15 17.21 -5.95
CA TYR A 238 -0.04 16.01 -6.74
C TYR A 238 -1.52 15.81 -7.05
N SER A 239 -1.82 15.67 -8.33
CA SER A 239 -3.11 15.26 -8.86
C SER A 239 -2.95 13.97 -9.65
N LYS A 240 -3.67 12.93 -9.23
CA LYS A 240 -3.60 11.62 -9.91
C LYS A 240 -4.08 11.69 -11.36
N GLN A 241 -5.09 12.52 -11.63
CA GLN A 241 -5.64 12.70 -12.98
C GLN A 241 -4.63 13.39 -13.91
N GLU A 242 -3.98 14.46 -13.42
CA GLU A 242 -2.94 15.17 -14.19
C GLU A 242 -1.72 14.28 -14.41
N ALA A 243 -1.31 13.51 -13.39
CA ALA A 243 -0.22 12.55 -13.51
C ALA A 243 -0.52 11.47 -14.57
N GLN A 244 -1.74 10.94 -14.60
CA GLN A 244 -2.16 9.98 -15.63
C GLN A 244 -2.09 10.58 -17.02
N LYS A 245 -2.67 11.78 -17.21
CA LYS A 245 -2.61 12.48 -18.48
C LYS A 245 -1.17 12.70 -18.93
N PHE A 246 -0.32 13.21 -18.03
CA PHE A 246 1.09 13.42 -18.31
C PHE A 246 1.80 12.13 -18.76
N LEU A 247 1.57 11.02 -18.04
CA LEU A 247 2.19 9.72 -18.35
C LEU A 247 1.72 9.19 -19.72
N ILE A 248 0.45 9.35 -20.06
CA ILE A 248 -0.10 8.96 -21.36
C ILE A 248 0.55 9.79 -22.47
N ASP A 249 0.55 11.11 -22.32
CA ASP A 249 0.99 12.04 -23.35
C ASP A 249 2.52 11.95 -23.59
N ASN A 250 3.31 11.70 -22.56
CA ASN A 250 4.78 11.76 -22.65
C ASN A 250 5.47 10.41 -22.75
N PHE A 251 4.86 9.33 -22.20
CA PHE A 251 5.51 8.01 -22.16
C PHE A 251 4.69 6.90 -22.83
N GLY A 252 3.51 7.21 -23.36
CA GLY A 252 2.59 6.20 -23.91
C GLY A 252 2.13 5.19 -22.84
N TRP A 253 2.08 5.63 -21.59
CA TRP A 253 1.56 4.84 -20.48
C TRP A 253 0.07 4.55 -20.71
N GLU A 254 -0.40 3.37 -20.32
CA GLU A 254 -1.76 2.92 -20.53
C GLU A 254 -2.48 2.76 -19.20
N TYR A 255 -3.74 3.25 -19.12
CA TYR A 255 -4.57 3.10 -17.93
C TYR A 255 -5.12 1.67 -17.82
N TYR A 256 -5.02 1.07 -16.66
CA TYR A 256 -5.39 -0.32 -16.37
C TYR A 256 -6.75 -0.48 -15.64
N GLY A 257 -7.56 0.57 -15.55
CA GLY A 257 -8.99 0.50 -15.21
C GLY A 257 -9.39 0.77 -13.76
N GLY A 258 -8.47 0.90 -12.79
CA GLY A 258 -8.85 1.17 -11.40
C GLY A 258 -7.70 1.25 -10.42
N HIS A 259 -8.02 1.57 -9.16
CA HIS A 259 -7.02 1.67 -8.07
C HIS A 259 -6.48 0.28 -7.73
N HIS A 260 -5.16 0.10 -7.83
CA HIS A 260 -4.46 -1.18 -7.65
C HIS A 260 -4.87 -2.31 -8.59
N HIS A 261 -5.46 -1.98 -9.76
CA HIS A 261 -5.79 -2.97 -10.78
C HIS A 261 -4.59 -3.36 -11.66
N GLU A 262 -3.42 -2.78 -11.43
CA GLU A 262 -2.15 -3.20 -12.02
C GLU A 262 -1.74 -4.61 -11.60
N ASN A 263 -2.21 -5.09 -10.43
CA ASN A 263 -2.03 -6.46 -9.95
C ASN A 263 -3.39 -7.17 -9.85
N LEU A 264 -3.54 -8.28 -10.56
CA LEU A 264 -4.82 -8.99 -10.68
C LEU A 264 -5.29 -9.64 -9.37
N PHE A 265 -4.35 -10.12 -8.54
CA PHE A 265 -4.71 -10.68 -7.23
C PHE A 265 -5.10 -9.58 -6.23
N THR A 266 -4.38 -8.47 -6.22
CA THR A 266 -4.75 -7.30 -5.40
C THR A 266 -6.12 -6.77 -5.80
N LYS A 267 -6.41 -6.68 -7.12
CA LYS A 267 -7.74 -6.32 -7.63
C LYS A 267 -8.82 -7.24 -7.07
N PHE A 268 -8.62 -8.57 -7.15
CA PHE A 268 -9.55 -9.56 -6.58
C PHE A 268 -9.71 -9.37 -5.07
N ALA A 269 -8.62 -9.20 -4.33
CA ALA A 269 -8.63 -9.02 -2.88
C ALA A 269 -9.45 -7.79 -2.45
N ILE A 270 -9.24 -6.63 -3.10
CA ILE A 270 -9.90 -5.38 -2.71
C ILE A 270 -11.33 -5.24 -3.24
N SER A 271 -11.60 -5.75 -4.45
CA SER A 271 -12.89 -5.53 -5.10
C SER A 271 -13.91 -6.62 -4.77
N TYR A 272 -13.46 -7.86 -4.57
CA TYR A 272 -14.37 -8.99 -4.38
C TYR A 272 -14.25 -9.61 -2.98
N TRP A 273 -13.05 -10.07 -2.57
CA TRP A 273 -12.86 -10.79 -1.32
C TRP A 273 -13.24 -9.96 -0.09
N LEU A 274 -12.72 -8.73 0.04
CA LEU A 274 -13.08 -7.84 1.14
C LEU A 274 -14.56 -7.51 1.15
N TYR A 275 -15.12 -7.22 -0.02
CA TYR A 275 -16.50 -6.77 -0.16
C TYR A 275 -17.49 -7.89 0.12
N GLU A 276 -17.40 -9.03 -0.57
CA GLU A 276 -18.38 -10.10 -0.50
C GLU A 276 -18.23 -10.97 0.77
N LYS A 277 -17.02 -11.22 1.23
CA LYS A 277 -16.80 -12.06 2.42
C LYS A 277 -16.86 -11.28 3.72
N PHE A 278 -16.34 -10.07 3.76
CA PHE A 278 -16.19 -9.31 5.00
C PHE A 278 -17.15 -8.11 5.10
N GLY A 279 -17.87 -7.76 4.04
CA GLY A 279 -18.67 -6.55 3.98
C GLY A 279 -17.84 -5.26 4.03
N ILE A 280 -16.57 -5.32 3.64
CA ILE A 280 -15.63 -4.20 3.67
C ILE A 280 -15.54 -3.56 2.30
N ASP A 281 -16.07 -2.35 2.15
CA ASP A 281 -15.83 -1.53 0.96
C ASP A 281 -14.62 -0.61 1.18
N LYS A 282 -13.46 -1.03 0.66
CA LYS A 282 -12.23 -0.26 0.80
C LYS A 282 -12.30 1.13 0.16
N ARG A 283 -13.21 1.35 -0.80
CA ARG A 283 -13.41 2.64 -1.46
C ARG A 283 -13.88 3.74 -0.50
N ILE A 284 -14.54 3.38 0.61
CA ILE A 284 -14.92 4.32 1.67
C ILE A 284 -13.71 5.17 2.11
N ILE A 285 -12.55 4.56 2.26
CA ILE A 285 -11.33 5.24 2.69
C ILE A 285 -10.78 6.15 1.58
N THR A 286 -10.62 5.61 0.37
CA THR A 286 -10.08 6.31 -0.79
C THR A 286 -10.96 7.51 -1.18
N LEU A 287 -12.28 7.28 -1.30
CA LEU A 287 -13.22 8.34 -1.65
C LEU A 287 -13.32 9.41 -0.55
N SER A 288 -13.20 9.03 0.72
CA SER A 288 -13.12 10.00 1.81
C SER A 288 -11.93 10.93 1.67
N ALA A 289 -10.76 10.38 1.37
CA ALA A 289 -9.55 11.15 1.17
C ALA A 289 -9.69 12.10 -0.03
N GLN A 290 -10.23 11.62 -1.14
CA GLN A 290 -10.47 12.40 -2.35
C GLN A 290 -11.49 13.52 -2.15
N VAL A 291 -12.58 13.27 -1.41
CA VAL A 291 -13.55 14.32 -1.03
C VAL A 291 -12.90 15.37 -0.12
N MET A 292 -12.16 14.93 0.90
CA MET A 292 -11.50 15.83 1.85
C MET A 292 -10.38 16.67 1.21
N SER A 293 -9.72 16.14 0.17
CA SER A 293 -8.70 16.87 -0.60
C SER A 293 -9.29 17.73 -1.73
N GLY A 294 -10.59 17.65 -1.99
CA GLY A 294 -11.26 18.38 -3.06
C GLY A 294 -11.05 17.78 -4.47
N ALA A 295 -10.50 16.56 -4.56
CA ALA A 295 -10.27 15.89 -5.84
C ALA A 295 -11.57 15.41 -6.51
N ILE A 296 -12.60 15.08 -5.71
CA ILE A 296 -13.94 14.74 -6.19
C ILE A 296 -15.03 15.38 -5.31
N GLY A 297 -16.23 15.52 -5.87
CA GLY A 297 -17.40 16.00 -5.12
C GLY A 297 -17.98 14.93 -4.17
N TYR A 298 -18.63 15.37 -3.09
CA TYR A 298 -19.28 14.46 -2.13
C TYR A 298 -20.34 13.58 -2.80
N ASN A 299 -21.21 14.15 -3.65
CA ASN A 299 -22.25 13.40 -4.34
C ASN A 299 -21.67 12.37 -5.33
N GLU A 300 -20.60 12.72 -6.03
CA GLU A 300 -19.88 11.80 -6.90
C GLU A 300 -19.35 10.58 -6.13
N ALA A 301 -18.78 10.82 -4.94
CA ALA A 301 -18.32 9.75 -4.07
C ALA A 301 -19.46 8.85 -3.58
N VAL A 302 -20.63 9.43 -3.26
CA VAL A 302 -21.85 8.67 -2.90
C VAL A 302 -22.32 7.80 -4.08
N GLU A 303 -22.37 8.35 -5.28
CA GLU A 303 -22.75 7.60 -6.49
C GLU A 303 -21.78 6.45 -6.78
N ALA A 304 -20.48 6.68 -6.57
CA ALA A 304 -19.47 5.63 -6.70
C ALA A 304 -19.69 4.48 -5.72
N LEU A 305 -20.04 4.78 -4.46
CA LEU A 305 -20.33 3.76 -3.44
C LEU A 305 -21.63 2.99 -3.68
N ASN A 306 -22.59 3.56 -4.39
CA ASN A 306 -23.83 2.87 -4.75
C ASN A 306 -23.64 1.77 -5.80
N LYS A 307 -22.48 1.74 -6.47
CA LYS A 307 -22.12 0.70 -7.44
C LYS A 307 -21.25 -0.37 -6.75
N LYS A 308 -21.34 -1.62 -7.21
CA LYS A 308 -20.41 -2.66 -6.75
C LYS A 308 -18.96 -2.29 -7.10
N PRO A 309 -17.96 -2.67 -6.27
CA PRO A 309 -16.56 -2.36 -6.53
C PRO A 309 -15.92 -3.22 -7.64
N TYR A 310 -16.68 -4.10 -8.26
CA TYR A 310 -16.25 -4.98 -9.34
C TYR A 310 -17.26 -4.95 -10.51
N ASN A 311 -16.79 -5.33 -11.69
CA ASN A 311 -17.64 -5.45 -12.87
C ASN A 311 -18.35 -6.82 -12.86
N SER A 312 -19.67 -6.82 -12.59
CA SER A 312 -20.46 -8.06 -12.50
C SER A 312 -20.46 -8.87 -13.81
N SER A 313 -20.32 -8.26 -14.99
CA SER A 313 -20.28 -8.98 -16.26
C SER A 313 -18.97 -9.73 -16.52
N LYS A 314 -17.89 -9.36 -15.84
CA LYS A 314 -16.56 -10.01 -15.96
C LYS A 314 -16.19 -10.84 -14.73
N LEU A 315 -17.06 -10.86 -13.71
CA LEU A 315 -16.75 -11.47 -12.42
C LEU A 315 -16.41 -12.94 -12.54
N ASP A 316 -17.20 -13.71 -13.27
CA ASP A 316 -16.99 -15.17 -13.42
C ASP A 316 -15.66 -15.48 -14.11
N GLU A 317 -15.29 -14.70 -15.11
CA GLU A 317 -14.01 -14.85 -15.82
C GLU A 317 -12.85 -14.53 -14.88
N GLU A 318 -12.89 -13.38 -14.21
CA GLU A 318 -11.83 -12.93 -13.28
C GLU A 318 -11.70 -13.89 -12.09
N LEU A 319 -12.80 -14.36 -11.54
CA LEU A 319 -12.80 -15.33 -10.44
C LEU A 319 -12.23 -16.68 -10.87
N ASN A 320 -12.68 -17.21 -12.00
CA ASN A 320 -12.14 -18.47 -12.54
C ASN A 320 -10.62 -18.39 -12.80
N PHE A 321 -10.15 -17.24 -13.30
CA PHE A 321 -8.71 -17.00 -13.49
C PHE A 321 -7.95 -17.06 -12.16
N VAL A 322 -8.41 -16.36 -11.13
CA VAL A 322 -7.76 -16.34 -9.81
C VAL A 322 -7.76 -17.73 -9.18
N LEU A 323 -8.91 -18.41 -9.18
CA LEU A 323 -9.05 -19.76 -8.59
C LEU A 323 -8.16 -20.76 -9.29
N LYS A 324 -8.11 -20.75 -10.62
CA LYS A 324 -7.22 -21.62 -11.41
C LYS A 324 -5.75 -21.36 -11.07
N LYS A 325 -5.34 -20.10 -10.97
CA LYS A 325 -3.95 -19.75 -10.64
C LYS A 325 -3.56 -20.16 -9.22
N LEU A 326 -4.50 -20.23 -8.29
CA LEU A 326 -4.26 -20.63 -6.89
C LEU A 326 -4.49 -22.12 -6.63
N ASP A 327 -4.85 -22.92 -7.64
CA ASP A 327 -5.24 -24.32 -7.49
C ASP A 327 -6.35 -24.51 -6.42
N ILE A 328 -7.38 -23.65 -6.48
CA ILE A 328 -8.57 -23.71 -5.62
C ILE A 328 -9.78 -24.10 -6.45
N SER A 329 -10.47 -25.16 -6.08
CA SER A 329 -11.72 -25.56 -6.76
C SER A 329 -12.87 -24.60 -6.40
N LYS A 330 -13.93 -24.58 -7.23
CA LYS A 330 -15.14 -23.78 -6.94
C LYS A 330 -15.80 -24.21 -5.64
N GLU A 331 -15.79 -25.51 -5.34
CA GLU A 331 -16.33 -26.09 -4.11
C GLU A 331 -15.52 -25.66 -2.88
N GLU A 332 -14.19 -25.69 -2.96
CA GLU A 332 -13.30 -25.18 -1.91
C GLU A 332 -13.52 -23.68 -1.70
N PHE A 333 -13.61 -22.91 -2.80
CA PHE A 333 -13.86 -21.47 -2.71
C PHE A 333 -15.21 -21.15 -2.07
N SER A 334 -16.27 -21.87 -2.44
CA SER A 334 -17.59 -21.70 -1.81
C SER A 334 -17.55 -21.97 -0.31
N LYS A 335 -16.81 -23.01 0.12
CA LYS A 335 -16.59 -23.31 1.54
C LYS A 335 -15.78 -22.19 2.22
N LEU A 336 -14.77 -21.63 1.56
CA LEU A 336 -14.01 -20.51 2.08
C LEU A 336 -14.89 -19.27 2.28
N MET A 337 -15.74 -18.95 1.31
CA MET A 337 -16.66 -17.81 1.41
C MET A 337 -17.64 -17.94 2.59
N LEU A 338 -18.10 -19.14 2.89
CA LEU A 338 -19.01 -19.43 4.01
C LEU A 338 -18.29 -19.65 5.35
N SER A 339 -16.96 -19.82 5.35
CA SER A 339 -16.20 -20.05 6.56
C SER A 339 -16.20 -18.81 7.48
N LYS A 340 -16.01 -19.05 8.79
CA LYS A 340 -15.95 -17.97 9.80
C LYS A 340 -14.84 -16.96 9.47
N ASN A 341 -15.21 -15.68 9.43
CA ASN A 341 -14.26 -14.59 9.29
C ASN A 341 -13.33 -14.54 10.51
N LYS A 342 -12.06 -14.36 10.25
CA LYS A 342 -10.99 -14.17 11.23
C LYS A 342 -10.42 -12.76 11.12
N SER A 343 -9.70 -12.37 12.14
CA SER A 343 -8.96 -11.10 12.16
C SER A 343 -7.49 -11.33 12.48
N TYR A 344 -6.67 -10.31 12.34
CA TYR A 344 -5.24 -10.42 12.61
C TYR A 344 -4.91 -10.83 14.06
N ILE A 345 -5.81 -10.59 15.04
CA ILE A 345 -5.63 -10.97 16.43
C ILE A 345 -5.86 -12.47 16.70
N ASP A 346 -6.52 -13.17 15.77
CA ASP A 346 -6.74 -14.61 15.87
C ASP A 346 -5.46 -15.44 15.63
N TYR A 347 -4.39 -14.80 15.15
CA TYR A 347 -3.12 -15.43 14.84
C TYR A 347 -1.94 -14.75 15.56
N PRO A 348 -0.92 -15.50 15.99
CA PRO A 348 0.26 -14.94 16.59
C PRO A 348 0.97 -13.92 15.70
N SER A 349 1.24 -12.73 16.24
CA SER A 349 1.88 -11.62 15.53
C SER A 349 2.78 -10.81 16.44
N TYR A 350 3.46 -9.78 15.91
CA TYR A 350 4.20 -8.81 16.74
C TYR A 350 3.28 -7.73 17.34
N SER A 351 2.01 -7.64 16.95
CA SER A 351 1.07 -6.59 17.39
C SER A 351 0.97 -6.44 18.90
N PRO A 352 0.84 -7.52 19.71
CA PRO A 352 0.76 -7.37 21.17
C PRO A 352 2.02 -6.74 21.78
N LEU A 353 3.20 -7.11 21.25
CA LEU A 353 4.48 -6.55 21.68
C LEU A 353 4.59 -5.06 21.32
N LEU A 354 4.23 -4.71 20.08
CA LEU A 354 4.26 -3.33 19.61
C LEU A 354 3.30 -2.43 20.40
N LYS A 355 2.11 -2.92 20.75
CA LYS A 355 1.15 -2.21 21.60
C LYS A 355 1.68 -2.01 23.01
N LYS A 356 2.25 -3.06 23.65
CA LYS A 356 2.82 -2.98 24.99
C LYS A 356 3.95 -1.95 25.09
N PHE A 357 4.75 -1.82 24.05
CA PHE A 357 5.89 -0.89 23.97
C PHE A 357 5.63 0.30 23.04
N ALA A 358 4.38 0.71 22.85
CA ALA A 358 4.04 1.76 21.90
C ALA A 358 4.78 3.07 22.13
N LYS A 359 4.87 3.57 23.38
CA LYS A 359 5.58 4.83 23.71
C LYS A 359 7.09 4.76 23.47
N PRO A 360 7.84 3.75 24.00
CA PRO A 360 9.25 3.55 23.65
C PRO A 360 9.45 3.26 22.16
N SER A 361 8.57 2.49 21.53
CA SER A 361 8.63 2.19 20.09
C SER A 361 8.46 3.46 19.24
N MET A 362 7.64 4.42 19.65
CA MET A 362 7.49 5.70 18.96
C MET A 362 8.79 6.51 18.97
N TRP A 363 9.45 6.61 20.13
CA TRP A 363 10.75 7.31 20.23
C TRP A 363 11.80 6.65 19.33
N PHE A 364 11.80 5.32 19.30
CA PHE A 364 12.69 4.52 18.50
C PHE A 364 12.39 4.65 16.99
N LEU A 365 11.12 4.54 16.62
CA LEU A 365 10.70 4.62 15.22
C LEU A 365 10.85 6.02 14.62
N LYS A 366 10.76 7.08 15.43
CA LYS A 366 11.09 8.45 14.99
C LYS A 366 12.54 8.61 14.51
N LYS A 367 13.47 7.77 15.00
CA LYS A 367 14.85 7.74 14.49
C LYS A 367 14.99 7.04 13.15
N VAL A 368 14.06 6.11 12.84
CA VAL A 368 14.04 5.29 11.63
C VAL A 368 13.21 5.89 10.54
N TYR A 369 12.04 6.35 10.90
CA TYR A 369 11.11 6.99 9.99
C TYR A 369 11.15 8.49 10.26
N PRO A 370 11.61 9.30 9.30
CA PRO A 370 11.64 10.75 9.45
C PRO A 370 10.24 11.38 9.50
N TYR A 371 9.21 10.55 9.38
CA TYR A 371 7.80 10.92 9.51
C TYR A 371 7.14 10.04 10.59
N LYS A 372 6.07 10.54 11.19
CA LYS A 372 5.26 9.77 12.13
C LYS A 372 4.46 8.73 11.33
N PRO A 373 4.68 7.41 11.57
CA PRO A 373 3.91 6.40 10.86
C PRO A 373 2.41 6.55 11.11
N ILE A 374 1.60 6.28 10.09
CA ILE A 374 0.14 6.39 10.16
C ILE A 374 -0.46 5.54 11.28
N SER A 375 0.13 4.36 11.53
CA SER A 375 -0.27 3.51 12.65
C SER A 375 -0.21 4.22 14.00
N PHE A 376 0.71 5.18 14.19
CA PHE A 376 0.78 5.98 15.41
C PHE A 376 -0.30 7.07 15.47
N PHE A 377 -0.65 7.68 14.35
CA PHE A 377 -1.82 8.57 14.29
C PHE A 377 -3.09 7.80 14.63
N GLN A 378 -3.25 6.58 14.11
CA GLN A 378 -4.40 5.73 14.44
C GLN A 378 -4.42 5.32 15.92
N MET A 379 -3.27 5.04 16.53
CA MET A 379 -3.17 4.70 17.95
C MET A 379 -3.52 5.90 18.85
N GLU A 380 -3.02 7.09 18.53
CA GLU A 380 -3.34 8.31 19.26
C GLU A 380 -4.82 8.68 19.11
N MET A 381 -5.35 8.59 17.90
CA MET A 381 -6.76 8.84 17.60
C MET A 381 -7.71 7.97 18.45
N ARG A 382 -7.30 6.72 18.73
CA ARG A 382 -8.09 5.75 19.51
C ARG A 382 -7.83 5.82 21.04
N GLY A 383 -7.07 6.81 21.50
CA GLY A 383 -6.78 7.00 22.93
C GLY A 383 -5.97 5.86 23.57
N LYS A 384 -5.16 5.16 22.78
CA LYS A 384 -4.38 3.99 23.23
C LYS A 384 -2.89 4.21 23.13
#